data_2a10d86eaa60f9cdd124e3e6509bee4d
#
_entry.id   2a10d86eaa60f9cdd124e3e6509bee4d
#
_cell.length_a   1.000
_cell.length_b   1.000
_cell.length_c   1.000
_cell.angle_alpha   90.00
_cell.angle_beta   90.00
_cell.angle_gamma   90.00
#
_symmetry.space_group_name_H-M   'P 1'
#
loop_
_entity.id
_entity.type
_entity.pdbx_description
1 polymer ?
#
loop_
_entity_poly.entity_id
_entity_poly.type
_entity_poly.pdbx_seq_one_letter_code
_entity_poly.pdbx_strand_id
1 'polypeptide(L)'
;MVAQAPEWGDVWPELAPHFAGSMVIAHNAAFDVPVLLRTLELYGFAPPEFDFFCTCKSARRVWPELENHKLNTVSDFLGWEFRHHDAQEDAAAAANAIGAMLRATGSADVTELADRLGIAPGHVSPAGFTPCKVRTPRKRKPAKS
;
A
#
# COMPACT_ATOMS: atom_id res chain seq x y z
N MET A 1 -0.52 -3.49 26.05
CA MET A 1 0.84 -3.84 26.53
C MET A 1 1.42 -4.95 25.66
N VAL A 2 2.57 -4.71 25.07
CA VAL A 2 3.26 -5.68 24.18
C VAL A 2 3.68 -6.97 24.90
N ALA A 3 3.84 -6.96 26.21
CA ALA A 3 4.28 -8.13 26.99
C ALA A 3 3.31 -9.34 26.96
N GLN A 4 2.03 -9.11 26.60
CA GLN A 4 1.00 -10.16 26.48
C GLN A 4 0.56 -10.42 25.04
N ALA A 5 1.14 -9.71 24.08
CA ALA A 5 0.87 -9.96 22.67
C ALA A 5 1.53 -11.27 22.24
N PRO A 6 0.89 -12.06 21.35
CA PRO A 6 1.51 -13.22 20.76
C PRO A 6 2.75 -12.83 19.95
N GLU A 7 3.71 -13.71 19.88
CA GLU A 7 4.89 -13.51 19.04
C GLU A 7 4.54 -13.62 17.56
N TRP A 8 5.33 -12.96 16.72
CA TRP A 8 5.15 -12.96 15.27
C TRP A 8 5.10 -14.39 14.67
N GLY A 9 5.94 -15.27 15.17
CA GLY A 9 5.97 -16.67 14.75
C GLY A 9 4.66 -17.43 14.97
N ASP A 10 3.87 -17.02 15.96
CA ASP A 10 2.56 -17.61 16.26
C ASP A 10 1.43 -16.97 15.43
N VAL A 11 1.56 -15.67 15.13
CA VAL A 11 0.52 -14.88 14.43
C VAL A 11 0.62 -15.04 12.92
N TRP A 12 1.82 -15.07 12.38
CA TRP A 12 2.02 -15.07 10.93
C TRP A 12 1.35 -16.23 10.19
N PRO A 13 1.39 -17.47 10.67
CA PRO A 13 0.69 -18.59 10.00
C PRO A 13 -0.82 -18.36 9.82
N GLU A 14 -1.44 -17.60 10.72
CA GLU A 14 -2.86 -17.23 10.60
C GLU A 14 -3.08 -16.05 9.63
N LEU A 15 -2.10 -15.16 9.51
CA LEU A 15 -2.18 -13.99 8.63
C LEU A 15 -1.80 -14.29 7.18
N ALA A 16 -0.84 -15.16 6.96
CA ALA A 16 -0.29 -15.45 5.64
C ALA A 16 -1.34 -15.79 4.58
N PRO A 17 -2.40 -16.57 4.86
CA PRO A 17 -3.45 -16.85 3.90
C PRO A 17 -4.23 -15.61 3.43
N HIS A 18 -4.30 -14.56 4.26
CA HIS A 18 -4.95 -13.30 3.90
C HIS A 18 -4.10 -12.45 2.95
N PHE A 19 -2.77 -12.63 2.98
CA PHE A 19 -1.86 -11.97 2.05
C PHE A 19 -1.80 -12.67 0.69
N ALA A 20 -1.78 -14.02 0.69
CA ALA A 20 -1.61 -14.79 -0.52
C ALA A 20 -2.67 -14.47 -1.59
N GLY A 21 -2.23 -14.05 -2.76
CA GLY A 21 -3.09 -13.68 -3.88
C GLY A 21 -3.88 -12.39 -3.70
N SER A 22 -3.59 -11.60 -2.66
CA SER A 22 -4.30 -10.37 -2.34
C SER A 22 -3.62 -9.13 -2.93
N MET A 23 -4.38 -8.03 -3.03
CA MET A 23 -3.84 -6.68 -3.19
C MET A 23 -3.76 -6.04 -1.80
N VAL A 24 -2.57 -5.97 -1.25
CA VAL A 24 -2.32 -5.38 0.08
C VAL A 24 -2.20 -3.87 -0.05
N ILE A 25 -2.88 -3.15 0.81
CA ILE A 25 -2.87 -1.68 0.81
C ILE A 25 -2.08 -1.19 2.02
N ALA A 26 -1.17 -0.29 1.78
CA ALA A 26 -0.41 0.38 2.84
C ALA A 26 -0.16 1.85 2.52
N HIS A 27 -0.21 2.69 3.55
CA HIS A 27 0.19 4.08 3.42
C HIS A 27 1.71 4.17 3.60
N ASN A 28 2.42 4.59 2.55
CA ASN A 28 3.88 4.53 2.48
C ASN A 28 4.42 3.08 2.46
N ALA A 29 3.93 2.28 1.54
CA ALA A 29 4.27 0.86 1.40
C ALA A 29 5.79 0.61 1.22
N ALA A 30 6.55 1.59 0.74
CA ALA A 30 8.01 1.52 0.65
C ALA A 30 8.70 1.32 2.01
N PHE A 31 8.03 1.67 3.10
CA PHE A 31 8.49 1.38 4.47
C PHE A 31 7.99 0.02 4.97
N ASP A 32 6.68 -0.24 4.87
CA ASP A 32 6.04 -1.41 5.48
C ASP A 32 6.45 -2.74 4.85
N VAL A 33 6.57 -2.77 3.53
CA VAL A 33 6.88 -4.02 2.79
C VAL A 33 8.28 -4.54 3.11
N PRO A 34 9.37 -3.73 3.05
CA PRO A 34 10.69 -4.19 3.46
C PRO A 34 10.75 -4.65 4.93
N VAL A 35 10.03 -3.98 5.83
CA VAL A 35 9.95 -4.38 7.25
C VAL A 35 9.28 -5.73 7.39
N LEU A 36 8.17 -5.95 6.71
CA LEU A 36 7.48 -7.25 6.69
C LEU A 36 8.42 -8.36 6.19
N LEU A 37 9.08 -8.14 5.05
CA LEU A 37 9.96 -9.14 4.45
C LEU A 37 11.15 -9.46 5.34
N ARG A 38 11.75 -8.46 5.97
CA ARG A 38 12.85 -8.66 6.92
C ARG A 38 12.40 -9.42 8.16
N THR A 39 11.21 -9.11 8.67
CA THR A 39 10.63 -9.83 9.80
C THR A 39 10.38 -11.30 9.47
N LEU A 40 9.80 -11.59 8.30
CA LEU A 40 9.59 -12.96 7.84
C LEU A 40 10.92 -13.73 7.73
N GLU A 41 11.95 -13.11 7.18
CA GLU A 41 13.29 -13.70 7.06
C GLU A 41 13.86 -14.05 8.43
N LEU A 42 13.74 -13.16 9.42
CA LEU A 42 14.23 -13.39 10.77
C LEU A 42 13.53 -14.57 11.48
N TYR A 43 12.27 -14.84 11.16
CA TYR A 43 11.51 -15.97 11.70
C TYR A 43 11.55 -17.21 10.80
N GLY A 44 12.30 -17.18 9.71
CA GLY A 44 12.46 -18.33 8.81
C GLY A 44 11.23 -18.61 7.93
N PHE A 45 10.36 -17.64 7.71
CA PHE A 45 9.20 -17.77 6.83
C PHE A 45 9.51 -17.29 5.42
N ALA A 46 9.12 -18.05 4.41
CA ALA A 46 9.06 -17.56 3.04
C ALA A 46 7.84 -16.63 2.87
N PRO A 47 7.98 -15.48 2.18
CA PRO A 47 6.85 -14.63 1.93
C PRO A 47 5.86 -15.31 0.96
N PRO A 48 4.55 -15.15 1.15
CA PRO A 48 3.56 -15.54 0.16
C PRO A 48 3.63 -14.62 -1.06
N GLU A 49 3.02 -15.01 -2.16
CA GLU A 49 2.89 -14.18 -3.34
C GLU A 49 1.69 -13.25 -3.21
N PHE A 50 1.92 -11.93 -3.32
CA PHE A 50 0.88 -10.91 -3.29
C PHE A 50 1.31 -9.62 -3.98
N ASP A 51 0.33 -8.84 -4.40
CA ASP A 51 0.54 -7.48 -4.90
C ASP A 51 0.33 -6.46 -3.78
N PHE A 52 0.93 -5.28 -3.90
CA PHE A 52 0.69 -4.20 -2.96
C PHE A 52 0.60 -2.83 -3.62
N PHE A 53 -0.15 -1.95 -3.00
CA PHE A 53 -0.42 -0.61 -3.51
C PHE A 53 -0.22 0.44 -2.41
N CYS A 54 0.42 1.54 -2.77
CA CYS A 54 0.77 2.61 -1.84
C CYS A 54 -0.25 3.75 -1.91
N THR A 55 -1.00 3.96 -0.84
CA THR A 55 -1.99 5.05 -0.76
C THR A 55 -1.34 6.43 -0.71
N CYS A 56 -0.11 6.54 -0.20
CA CYS A 56 0.63 7.80 -0.21
C CYS A 56 0.96 8.26 -1.63
N LYS A 57 1.47 7.36 -2.47
CA LYS A 57 1.77 7.66 -3.89
C LYS A 57 0.51 7.97 -4.67
N SER A 58 -0.56 7.25 -4.44
CA SER A 58 -1.84 7.49 -5.10
C SER A 58 -2.49 8.78 -4.64
N ALA A 59 -2.43 9.13 -3.36
CA ALA A 59 -2.95 10.39 -2.84
C ALA A 59 -2.28 11.61 -3.49
N ARG A 60 -0.98 11.54 -3.75
CA ARG A 60 -0.26 12.59 -4.47
C ARG A 60 -0.81 12.82 -5.88
N ARG A 61 -1.35 11.81 -6.50
CA ARG A 61 -1.94 11.88 -7.85
C ARG A 61 -3.40 12.32 -7.83
N VAL A 62 -4.18 11.87 -6.87
CA VAL A 62 -5.61 12.19 -6.77
C VAL A 62 -5.83 13.58 -6.17
N TRP A 63 -5.04 13.96 -5.16
CA TRP A 63 -5.16 15.23 -4.44
C TRP A 63 -3.80 15.96 -4.37
N PRO A 64 -3.27 16.40 -5.52
CA PRO A 64 -1.94 17.02 -5.57
C PRO A 64 -1.85 18.36 -4.83
N GLU A 65 -2.97 19.01 -4.56
CA GLU A 65 -3.07 20.31 -3.89
C GLU A 65 -2.89 20.25 -2.37
N LEU A 66 -2.90 19.05 -1.76
CA LEU A 66 -2.69 18.93 -0.32
C LEU A 66 -1.27 19.35 0.07
N GLU A 67 -1.13 19.98 1.24
CA GLU A 67 0.15 20.44 1.80
C GLU A 67 1.20 19.32 1.85
N ASN A 68 0.77 18.14 2.29
CA ASN A 68 1.53 16.91 2.26
C ASN A 68 0.56 15.73 2.12
N HIS A 69 1.10 14.53 1.98
CA HIS A 69 0.30 13.31 1.80
C HIS A 69 0.54 12.30 2.92
N LYS A 70 0.82 12.80 4.14
CA LYS A 70 0.81 11.98 5.35
C LYS A 70 -0.60 11.46 5.61
N LEU A 71 -0.70 10.32 6.25
CA LEU A 71 -1.99 9.68 6.50
C LEU A 71 -2.96 10.57 7.29
N ASN A 72 -2.46 11.29 8.30
CA ASN A 72 -3.28 12.24 9.05
C ASN A 72 -3.78 13.40 8.19
N THR A 73 -2.95 13.94 7.30
CA THR A 73 -3.34 15.05 6.39
C THR A 73 -4.41 14.60 5.41
N VAL A 74 -4.25 13.43 4.80
CA VAL A 74 -5.25 12.86 3.88
C VAL A 74 -6.55 12.54 4.63
N SER A 75 -6.45 12.00 5.83
CA SER A 75 -7.62 11.68 6.65
C SER A 75 -8.38 12.93 7.09
N ASP A 76 -7.69 13.99 7.51
CA ASP A 76 -8.31 15.28 7.85
C ASP A 76 -9.05 15.88 6.65
N PHE A 77 -8.43 15.84 5.48
CA PHE A 77 -9.06 16.28 4.23
C PHE A 77 -10.35 15.50 3.92
N LEU A 78 -10.36 14.20 4.21
CA LEU A 78 -11.51 13.31 3.98
C LEU A 78 -12.55 13.36 5.12
N GLY A 79 -12.30 14.11 6.19
CA GLY A 79 -13.16 14.13 7.37
C GLY A 79 -13.15 12.84 8.18
N TRP A 80 -12.07 12.08 8.09
CA TRP A 80 -11.89 10.82 8.81
C TRP A 80 -11.08 11.04 10.08
N GLU A 81 -11.71 10.87 11.22
CA GLU A 81 -11.05 10.94 12.52
C GLU A 81 -10.45 9.58 12.90
N PHE A 82 -9.19 9.57 13.33
CA PHE A 82 -8.53 8.38 13.82
C PHE A 82 -7.42 8.74 14.83
N ARG A 83 -7.10 7.80 15.70
CA ARG A 83 -5.97 7.94 16.63
C ARG A 83 -4.68 7.56 15.91
N HIS A 84 -3.85 8.55 15.67
CA HIS A 84 -2.53 8.34 15.08
C HIS A 84 -1.68 7.44 15.98
N HIS A 85 -0.92 6.51 15.39
CA HIS A 85 -0.10 5.47 16.04
C HIS A 85 -0.87 4.28 16.64
N ASP A 86 -2.17 4.17 16.45
CA ASP A 86 -2.92 2.93 16.63
C ASP A 86 -2.94 2.16 15.31
N ALA A 87 -2.36 0.96 15.30
CA ALA A 87 -2.18 0.18 14.06
C ALA A 87 -3.50 -0.17 13.37
N GLN A 88 -4.54 -0.48 14.14
CA GLN A 88 -5.87 -0.77 13.60
C GLN A 88 -6.50 0.48 12.99
N GLU A 89 -6.39 1.61 13.65
CA GLU A 89 -6.92 2.88 13.15
C GLU A 89 -6.14 3.39 11.94
N ASP A 90 -4.82 3.21 11.90
CA ASP A 90 -3.99 3.53 10.73
C ASP A 90 -4.40 2.67 9.52
N ALA A 91 -4.64 1.39 9.71
CA ALA A 91 -5.13 0.50 8.66
C ALA A 91 -6.52 0.91 8.17
N ALA A 92 -7.44 1.25 9.06
CA ALA A 92 -8.78 1.73 8.73
C ALA A 92 -8.72 3.06 7.97
N ALA A 93 -7.83 3.98 8.35
CA ALA A 93 -7.63 5.25 7.65
C ALA A 93 -7.08 5.04 6.22
N ALA A 94 -6.15 4.12 6.04
CA ALA A 94 -5.64 3.76 4.72
C ALA A 94 -6.74 3.13 3.84
N ALA A 95 -7.57 2.25 4.41
CA ALA A 95 -8.73 1.66 3.73
C ALA A 95 -9.76 2.73 3.34
N ASN A 96 -10.05 3.68 4.22
CA ASN A 96 -10.93 4.81 3.92
C ASN A 96 -10.37 5.67 2.78
N ALA A 97 -9.07 5.95 2.80
CA ALA A 97 -8.41 6.72 1.76
C ALA A 97 -8.51 6.04 0.39
N ILE A 98 -8.26 4.74 0.30
CA ILE A 98 -8.38 4.01 -0.97
C ILE A 98 -9.82 4.00 -1.47
N GLY A 99 -10.80 3.81 -0.59
CA GLY A 99 -12.21 3.89 -0.95
C GLY A 99 -12.61 5.27 -1.50
N ALA A 100 -12.11 6.34 -0.89
CA ALA A 100 -12.32 7.70 -1.37
C ALA A 100 -11.69 7.94 -2.75
N MET A 101 -10.49 7.38 -3.00
CA MET A 101 -9.83 7.48 -4.31
C MET A 101 -10.60 6.74 -5.39
N LEU A 102 -11.13 5.57 -5.10
CA LEU A 102 -11.98 4.81 -6.03
C LEU A 102 -13.22 5.62 -6.43
N ARG A 103 -13.88 6.25 -5.46
CA ARG A 103 -15.05 7.11 -5.72
C ARG A 103 -14.67 8.36 -6.50
N ALA A 104 -13.58 9.03 -6.12
CA ALA A 104 -13.13 10.27 -6.77
C ALA A 104 -12.72 10.07 -8.23
N THR A 105 -12.21 8.90 -8.58
CA THR A 105 -11.75 8.58 -9.94
C THR A 105 -12.76 7.75 -10.75
N GLY A 106 -13.83 7.30 -10.14
CA GLY A 106 -14.79 6.40 -10.77
C GLY A 106 -14.20 5.02 -11.10
N SER A 107 -13.20 4.58 -10.34
CA SER A 107 -12.54 3.29 -10.52
C SER A 107 -13.32 2.17 -9.82
N ALA A 108 -13.45 1.03 -10.47
CA ALA A 108 -14.17 -0.14 -9.95
C ALA A 108 -13.38 -0.89 -8.88
N ASP A 109 -12.05 -0.89 -9.00
CA ASP A 109 -11.12 -1.57 -8.12
C ASP A 109 -9.74 -0.90 -8.11
N VAL A 110 -8.84 -1.41 -7.28
CA VAL A 110 -7.49 -0.85 -7.13
C VAL A 110 -6.64 -1.04 -8.38
N THR A 111 -6.87 -2.10 -9.14
CA THR A 111 -6.16 -2.34 -10.42
C THR A 111 -6.50 -1.26 -11.44
N GLU A 112 -7.77 -0.93 -11.58
CA GLU A 112 -8.21 0.16 -12.45
C GLU A 112 -7.71 1.53 -11.95
N LEU A 113 -7.76 1.76 -10.63
CA LEU A 113 -7.21 2.97 -10.02
C LEU A 113 -5.72 3.13 -10.34
N ALA A 114 -4.94 2.07 -10.16
CA ALA A 114 -3.52 2.06 -10.47
C ALA A 114 -3.24 2.43 -11.92
N ASP A 115 -3.99 1.85 -12.85
CA ASP A 115 -3.86 2.16 -14.28
C ASP A 115 -4.21 3.62 -14.60
N ARG A 116 -5.29 4.14 -14.04
CA ARG A 116 -5.71 5.54 -14.22
C ARG A 116 -4.69 6.54 -13.66
N LEU A 117 -4.07 6.20 -12.54
CA LEU A 117 -3.06 7.06 -11.90
C LEU A 117 -1.64 6.89 -12.48
N GLY A 118 -1.43 5.93 -13.36
CA GLY A 118 -0.10 5.62 -13.88
C GLY A 118 0.86 5.11 -12.81
N ILE A 119 0.34 4.31 -11.87
CA ILE A 119 1.12 3.68 -10.80
C ILE A 119 1.15 2.18 -11.04
N ALA A 120 2.36 1.60 -11.07
CA ALA A 120 2.52 0.16 -11.10
C ALA A 120 2.44 -0.38 -9.67
N PRO A 121 1.50 -1.27 -9.35
CA PRO A 121 1.51 -1.97 -8.08
C PRO A 121 2.83 -2.71 -7.86
N GLY A 122 3.23 -2.85 -6.59
CA GLY A 122 4.36 -3.68 -6.23
C GLY A 122 3.95 -5.15 -6.19
N HIS A 123 4.94 -6.02 -6.18
CA HIS A 123 4.73 -7.47 -6.14
C HIS A 123 5.73 -8.12 -5.20
N VAL A 124 5.25 -9.03 -4.36
CA VAL A 124 6.05 -9.85 -3.46
C VAL A 124 5.90 -11.31 -3.86
N SER A 125 7.00 -12.05 -3.86
CA SER A 125 7.05 -13.50 -4.02
C SER A 125 8.20 -14.08 -3.21
N PRO A 126 8.30 -15.42 -3.06
CA PRO A 126 9.46 -16.03 -2.42
C PRO A 126 10.80 -15.68 -3.06
N ALA A 127 10.79 -15.28 -4.34
CA ALA A 127 12.00 -14.90 -5.09
C ALA A 127 12.45 -13.44 -4.83
N GLY A 128 11.62 -12.62 -4.17
CA GLY A 128 11.92 -11.21 -3.90
C GLY A 128 10.71 -10.30 -4.11
N PHE A 129 10.97 -9.00 -4.27
CA PHE A 129 9.89 -8.03 -4.52
C PHE A 129 10.25 -6.96 -5.53
N THR A 130 9.24 -6.41 -6.18
CA THR A 130 9.31 -5.20 -6.98
C THR A 130 8.51 -4.09 -6.29
N PRO A 131 9.03 -2.84 -6.23
CA PRO A 131 8.34 -1.76 -5.53
C PRO A 131 7.09 -1.28 -6.29
N CYS A 132 6.13 -0.75 -5.52
CA CYS A 132 5.07 0.09 -6.07
C CYS A 132 5.67 1.42 -6.53
N LYS A 133 5.51 1.78 -7.79
CA LYS A 133 6.16 2.97 -8.37
C LYS A 133 5.30 3.66 -9.42
N VAL A 134 5.51 4.97 -9.54
CA VAL A 134 4.94 5.75 -10.62
C VAL A 134 5.56 5.33 -11.95
N ARG A 135 4.73 5.01 -12.94
CA ARG A 135 5.17 4.70 -14.29
C ARG A 135 5.69 5.98 -14.95
N THR A 136 6.92 5.92 -15.45
CA THR A 136 7.48 7.01 -16.27
C THR A 136 6.82 6.96 -17.65
N PRO A 137 6.27 8.08 -18.19
CA PRO A 137 5.79 8.09 -19.56
C PRO A 137 6.91 7.63 -20.51
N ARG A 138 6.63 6.66 -21.38
CA ARG A 138 7.57 6.32 -22.46
C ARG A 138 7.80 7.59 -23.27
N LYS A 139 9.05 8.07 -23.31
CA LYS A 139 9.44 9.08 -24.30
C LYS A 139 9.09 8.51 -25.68
N ARG A 140 8.11 9.11 -26.35
CA ARG A 140 7.87 8.81 -27.76
C ARG A 140 9.18 9.11 -28.48
N LYS A 141 9.78 8.11 -29.09
CA LYS A 141 10.85 8.35 -30.06
C LYS A 141 10.29 9.29 -31.12
N PRO A 142 10.98 10.40 -31.45
CA PRO A 142 10.53 11.22 -32.56
C PRO A 142 10.42 10.31 -33.80
N ALA A 143 9.32 10.47 -34.53
CA ALA A 143 9.15 9.77 -35.80
C ALA A 143 10.37 10.11 -36.67
N LYS A 144 11.06 9.09 -37.16
CA LYS A 144 12.09 9.30 -38.18
C LYS A 144 11.40 9.85 -39.42
N SER A 145 11.65 11.09 -39.69
CA SER A 145 11.30 11.71 -40.96
C SER A 145 12.19 11.17 -42.08
#